data_d69ecd4a6bde455f5335632e1956eefc
#
_entry.id   d69ecd4a6bde455f5335632e1956eefc
#
_cell.length_a   1.000
_cell.length_b   1.000
_cell.length_c   1.000
_cell.angle_alpha   90.00
_cell.angle_beta   90.00
_cell.angle_gamma   90.00
#
_symmetry.space_group_name_H-M   'P 1'
#
loop_
_entity.id
_entity.type
_entity.pdbx_description
1 polymer ?
#
loop_
_entity_poly.entity_id
_entity_poly.type
_entity_poly.pdbx_seq_one_letter_code
_entity_poly.pdbx_strand_id
1 'polypeptide(L)'
;MAQRDAVPSLPPKFKLKGNNMTDEQNPSAWAVSTPQRFTDIEFADDYTRNDLHEYVLYPQMCGNIILEGGYGCGKSTIAAIIAKERLGTTASVYEINGDAWADDTLIKLRSIFNLARVCKEIPIVIINEVDRLKDKQFKLRDFLDEHNQRLLVIMTTNHLGNIDGSLKDRSDVFRVRGFEPQLAVRVAQRVLQRYGLAVADNDLLQLFERNLIGDETELSLRQIGRAVDKLVLQVGKRQPSNPSKPLLTVV
;
A
#
# COMPACT_ATOMS: atom_id res chain seq x y z
N MET A 1 -26.72 -32.37 35.12
CA MET A 1 -26.59 -32.30 33.66
C MET A 1 -26.31 -30.86 33.30
N ALA A 2 -25.07 -30.49 33.05
CA ALA A 2 -24.67 -29.12 32.68
C ALA A 2 -24.64 -29.03 31.16
N GLN A 3 -25.46 -28.14 30.62
CA GLN A 3 -25.43 -27.76 29.22
C GLN A 3 -24.07 -27.10 28.93
N ARG A 4 -23.32 -27.64 27.99
CA ARG A 4 -22.13 -27.01 27.43
C ARG A 4 -22.60 -25.94 26.45
N ASP A 5 -22.35 -24.69 26.81
CA ASP A 5 -22.57 -23.55 25.91
C ASP A 5 -21.69 -23.71 24.65
N ALA A 6 -22.35 -23.71 23.51
CA ALA A 6 -21.70 -23.81 22.23
C ALA A 6 -20.91 -22.52 21.96
N VAL A 7 -19.61 -22.66 21.79
CA VAL A 7 -18.72 -21.58 21.32
C VAL A 7 -19.23 -21.11 19.96
N PRO A 8 -19.53 -19.81 19.76
CA PRO A 8 -19.96 -19.31 18.48
C PRO A 8 -18.86 -19.54 17.43
N SER A 9 -19.25 -20.17 16.33
CA SER A 9 -18.38 -20.41 15.18
C SER A 9 -17.86 -19.08 14.63
N LEU A 10 -16.53 -18.99 14.45
CA LEU A 10 -15.86 -17.88 13.80
C LEU A 10 -16.55 -17.52 12.47
N PRO A 11 -16.76 -16.22 12.20
CA PRO A 11 -17.32 -15.78 10.93
C PRO A 11 -16.42 -16.22 9.77
N PRO A 12 -16.98 -16.40 8.57
CA PRO A 12 -16.25 -16.91 7.41
C PRO A 12 -15.01 -16.04 7.15
N LYS A 13 -13.86 -16.69 7.01
CA LYS A 13 -12.57 -16.08 6.66
C LYS A 13 -12.79 -15.15 5.47
N PHE A 14 -12.73 -13.85 5.69
CA PHE A 14 -12.75 -12.87 4.63
C PHE A 14 -11.46 -13.08 3.83
N LYS A 15 -11.59 -13.72 2.67
CA LYS A 15 -10.53 -13.78 1.68
C LYS A 15 -10.30 -12.35 1.20
N LEU A 16 -9.11 -11.82 1.45
CA LEU A 16 -8.58 -10.78 0.58
C LEU A 16 -8.86 -11.26 -0.85
N LYS A 17 -9.54 -10.45 -1.66
CA LYS A 17 -9.55 -10.63 -3.09
C LYS A 17 -8.11 -10.40 -3.58
N GLY A 18 -7.27 -11.41 -3.41
CA GLY A 18 -6.15 -11.58 -4.29
C GLY A 18 -6.77 -11.66 -5.68
N ASN A 19 -6.37 -10.80 -6.59
CA ASN A 19 -6.63 -11.00 -7.99
C ASN A 19 -6.27 -12.45 -8.30
N ASN A 20 -7.28 -13.28 -8.57
CA ASN A 20 -7.08 -14.57 -9.20
C ASN A 20 -6.61 -14.26 -10.65
N MET A 21 -5.34 -13.97 -10.80
CA MET A 21 -4.68 -14.10 -12.08
C MET A 21 -4.30 -15.57 -12.22
N THR A 22 -5.20 -16.33 -12.81
CA THR A 22 -4.89 -17.55 -13.50
C THR A 22 -4.21 -17.17 -14.81
N ASP A 23 -2.97 -16.73 -14.72
CA ASP A 23 -2.05 -16.65 -15.84
C ASP A 23 -0.70 -17.15 -15.34
N GLU A 24 -0.38 -18.38 -15.70
CA GLU A 24 0.96 -18.97 -15.64
C GLU A 24 1.94 -18.26 -16.62
N GLN A 25 1.66 -17.03 -17.02
CA GLN A 25 2.48 -16.22 -17.88
C GLN A 25 3.26 -15.22 -17.02
N ASN A 26 4.54 -15.54 -16.80
CA ASN A 26 5.64 -14.71 -16.28
C ASN A 26 5.18 -13.43 -15.53
N PRO A 27 5.06 -13.48 -14.19
CA PRO A 27 4.67 -12.27 -13.45
C PRO A 27 5.68 -11.16 -13.77
N SER A 28 5.19 -9.92 -13.91
CA SER A 28 6.08 -8.80 -14.18
C SER A 28 7.18 -8.73 -13.12
N ALA A 29 8.39 -8.35 -13.52
CA ALA A 29 9.51 -8.20 -12.60
C ALA A 29 9.16 -7.29 -11.43
N TRP A 30 8.38 -6.26 -11.70
CA TRP A 30 7.89 -5.33 -10.72
C TRP A 30 6.93 -5.98 -9.70
N ALA A 31 6.00 -6.80 -10.16
CA ALA A 31 5.04 -7.48 -9.30
C ALA A 31 5.71 -8.45 -8.31
N VAL A 32 6.73 -9.17 -8.76
CA VAL A 32 7.54 -10.06 -7.90
C VAL A 32 8.36 -9.28 -6.86
N SER A 33 8.66 -8.00 -7.15
CA SER A 33 9.46 -7.14 -6.28
C SER A 33 8.62 -6.27 -5.33
N THR A 34 7.32 -6.50 -5.20
CA THR A 34 6.45 -5.78 -4.27
C THR A 34 6.99 -5.87 -2.84
N PRO A 35 7.11 -4.75 -2.12
CA PRO A 35 7.56 -4.74 -0.74
C PRO A 35 6.72 -5.67 0.14
N GLN A 36 7.37 -6.41 1.04
CA GLN A 36 6.71 -7.32 1.97
C GLN A 36 6.77 -6.81 3.41
N ARG A 37 7.72 -5.92 3.70
CA ARG A 37 7.95 -5.28 4.99
C ARG A 37 8.00 -3.77 4.82
N PHE A 38 7.77 -3.05 5.90
CA PHE A 38 7.88 -1.60 5.92
C PHE A 38 9.31 -1.13 5.54
N THR A 39 10.32 -1.85 6.01
CA THR A 39 11.74 -1.59 5.68
C THR A 39 12.09 -1.78 4.22
N ASP A 40 11.25 -2.49 3.44
CA ASP A 40 11.46 -2.69 2.00
C ASP A 40 10.90 -1.52 1.18
N ILE A 41 10.10 -0.63 1.81
CA ILE A 41 9.48 0.50 1.13
C ILE A 41 10.51 1.61 0.96
N GLU A 42 10.66 2.11 -0.26
CA GLU A 42 11.35 3.37 -0.51
C GLU A 42 10.37 4.53 -0.33
N PHE A 43 10.83 5.55 0.36
CA PHE A 43 10.14 6.82 0.53
C PHE A 43 10.94 7.93 -0.13
N ALA A 44 10.25 8.92 -0.66
CA ALA A 44 10.90 10.09 -1.23
C ALA A 44 11.55 10.99 -0.15
N ASP A 45 11.06 10.89 1.08
CA ASP A 45 11.61 11.62 2.23
C ASP A 45 11.66 10.76 3.50
N ASP A 46 12.66 11.01 4.31
CA ASP A 46 12.90 10.28 5.56
C ASP A 46 11.93 10.66 6.67
N TYR A 47 11.35 11.87 6.63
CA TYR A 47 10.41 12.34 7.63
C TYR A 47 9.13 11.50 7.58
N THR A 48 8.49 11.45 6.41
CA THR A 48 7.29 10.61 6.20
C THR A 48 7.57 9.14 6.53
N ARG A 49 8.75 8.63 6.16
CA ARG A 49 9.14 7.25 6.49
C ARG A 49 9.21 7.01 7.98
N ASN A 50 9.89 7.86 8.72
CA ASN A 50 10.12 7.68 10.15
C ASN A 50 8.82 7.77 10.95
N ASP A 51 8.00 8.76 10.66
CA ASP A 51 6.73 8.97 11.34
C ASP A 51 5.73 7.81 11.07
N LEU A 52 5.64 7.34 9.83
CA LEU A 52 4.82 6.16 9.51
C LEU A 52 5.38 4.87 10.13
N HIS A 53 6.70 4.77 10.31
CA HIS A 53 7.33 3.62 10.96
C HIS A 53 6.95 3.51 12.44
N GLU A 54 6.68 4.62 13.11
CA GLU A 54 6.20 4.60 14.50
C GLU A 54 4.88 3.83 14.65
N TYR A 55 3.99 3.94 13.67
CA TYR A 55 2.74 3.15 13.67
C TYR A 55 2.98 1.65 13.54
N VAL A 56 4.11 1.23 12.99
CA VAL A 56 4.52 -0.19 12.95
C VAL A 56 5.18 -0.60 14.26
N LEU A 57 6.09 0.24 14.78
CA LEU A 57 6.88 -0.06 15.99
C LEU A 57 6.05 -0.07 17.27
N TYR A 58 5.00 0.76 17.32
CA TYR A 58 4.14 0.90 18.49
C TYR A 58 2.73 0.38 18.22
N PRO A 59 2.48 -0.94 18.36
CA PRO A 59 1.18 -1.56 18.06
C PRO A 59 0.00 -0.99 18.86
N GLN A 60 0.27 -0.33 20.00
CA GLN A 60 -0.75 0.34 20.83
C GLN A 60 -1.18 1.70 20.26
N MET A 61 -0.46 2.28 19.30
CA MET A 61 -0.88 3.54 18.68
C MET A 61 -2.21 3.35 17.96
N CYS A 62 -3.16 4.18 18.31
CA CYS A 62 -4.47 4.32 17.67
C CYS A 62 -4.55 5.67 16.99
N GLY A 63 -5.59 5.88 16.19
CA GLY A 63 -5.85 7.15 15.55
C GLY A 63 -6.17 7.01 14.07
N ASN A 64 -6.13 8.13 13.38
CA ASN A 64 -6.50 8.19 11.99
C ASN A 64 -5.32 8.72 11.17
N ILE A 65 -4.99 8.02 10.11
CA ILE A 65 -3.93 8.38 9.17
C ILE A 65 -4.57 8.68 7.80
N ILE A 66 -4.16 9.75 7.17
CA ILE A 66 -4.45 10.04 5.76
C ILE A 66 -3.15 9.97 4.97
N LEU A 67 -3.03 9.02 4.06
CA LEU A 67 -1.96 8.95 3.07
C LEU A 67 -2.42 9.71 1.82
N GLU A 68 -1.88 10.90 1.61
CA GLU A 68 -2.15 11.76 0.45
C GLU A 68 -1.02 11.63 -0.58
N GLY A 69 -1.33 11.69 -1.86
CA GLY A 69 -0.33 11.74 -2.93
C GLY A 69 -0.88 11.33 -4.28
N GLY A 70 -0.06 11.47 -5.30
CA GLY A 70 -0.43 11.15 -6.68
C GLY A 70 -0.81 9.69 -6.93
N TYR A 71 -1.35 9.42 -8.11
CA TYR A 71 -1.69 8.06 -8.53
C TYR A 71 -0.45 7.19 -8.65
N GLY A 72 -0.51 5.98 -8.07
CA GLY A 72 0.55 4.99 -8.21
C GLY A 72 1.80 5.24 -7.35
N CYS A 73 1.75 6.13 -6.34
CA CYS A 73 2.85 6.37 -5.40
C CYS A 73 2.96 5.34 -4.26
N GLY A 74 2.09 4.33 -4.22
CA GLY A 74 2.22 3.22 -3.26
C GLY A 74 1.39 3.36 -1.98
N LYS A 75 0.48 4.33 -1.86
CA LYS A 75 -0.33 4.59 -0.66
C LYS A 75 -1.05 3.35 -0.12
N SER A 76 -1.78 2.61 -0.97
CA SER A 76 -2.49 1.39 -0.55
C SER A 76 -1.53 0.26 -0.17
N THR A 77 -0.35 0.20 -0.79
CA THR A 77 0.70 -0.76 -0.42
C THR A 77 1.26 -0.44 0.97
N ILE A 78 1.54 0.84 1.25
CA ILE A 78 1.98 1.31 2.57
C ILE A 78 0.93 0.96 3.63
N ALA A 79 -0.34 1.28 3.39
CA ALA A 79 -1.44 0.97 4.30
C ALA A 79 -1.53 -0.53 4.62
N ALA A 80 -1.47 -1.38 3.59
CA ALA A 80 -1.52 -2.83 3.74
C ALA A 80 -0.32 -3.39 4.52
N ILE A 81 0.89 -2.85 4.28
CA ILE A 81 2.11 -3.29 4.98
C ILE A 81 2.07 -2.88 6.46
N ILE A 82 1.68 -1.63 6.77
CA ILE A 82 1.51 -1.19 8.17
C ILE A 82 0.53 -2.11 8.90
N ALA A 83 -0.62 -2.39 8.28
CA ALA A 83 -1.62 -3.25 8.87
C ALA A 83 -1.11 -4.69 9.09
N LYS A 84 -0.42 -5.27 8.10
CA LYS A 84 0.16 -6.61 8.15
C LYS A 84 1.21 -6.75 9.26
N GLU A 85 2.13 -5.80 9.37
CA GLU A 85 3.21 -5.88 10.36
C GLU A 85 2.70 -5.67 11.78
N ARG A 86 1.71 -4.81 11.98
CA ARG A 86 1.12 -4.60 13.32
C ARG A 86 0.38 -5.82 13.85
N LEU A 87 -0.34 -6.50 13.00
CA LEU A 87 -1.19 -7.63 13.41
C LEU A 87 -0.48 -8.99 13.28
N GLY A 88 0.69 -9.04 12.62
CA GLY A 88 1.34 -10.28 12.24
C GLY A 88 0.52 -11.13 11.25
N THR A 89 -0.71 -10.70 10.95
CA THR A 89 -1.66 -11.35 10.05
C THR A 89 -2.60 -10.28 9.46
N THR A 90 -3.20 -10.58 8.32
CA THR A 90 -4.24 -9.72 7.71
C THR A 90 -5.66 -10.11 8.12
N ALA A 91 -5.81 -11.04 9.05
CA ALA A 91 -7.12 -11.60 9.41
C ALA A 91 -8.06 -10.58 10.09
N SER A 92 -7.49 -9.58 10.79
CA SER A 92 -8.25 -8.55 11.51
C SER A 92 -8.23 -7.17 10.79
N VAL A 93 -7.85 -7.15 9.51
CA VAL A 93 -7.86 -5.94 8.69
C VAL A 93 -9.17 -5.88 7.92
N TYR A 94 -9.89 -4.77 8.05
CA TYR A 94 -11.03 -4.47 7.21
C TYR A 94 -10.63 -3.44 6.15
N GLU A 95 -10.69 -3.84 4.89
CA GLU A 95 -10.37 -2.98 3.77
C GLU A 95 -11.59 -2.70 2.92
N ILE A 96 -11.83 -1.42 2.62
CA ILE A 96 -12.91 -0.95 1.76
C ILE A 96 -12.41 0.15 0.82
N ASN A 97 -13.00 0.21 -0.37
CA ASN A 97 -12.82 1.35 -1.27
C ASN A 97 -13.97 2.36 -1.05
N GLY A 98 -13.67 3.67 -1.13
CA GLY A 98 -14.65 4.72 -0.97
C GLY A 98 -15.86 4.60 -1.91
N ASP A 99 -15.65 4.12 -3.14
CA ASP A 99 -16.74 3.84 -4.08
C ASP A 99 -17.69 2.71 -3.62
N ALA A 100 -17.16 1.75 -2.86
CA ALA A 100 -17.92 0.61 -2.36
C ALA A 100 -18.61 0.89 -1.01
N TRP A 101 -18.55 2.13 -0.53
CA TRP A 101 -19.16 2.53 0.73
C TRP A 101 -20.70 2.50 0.61
N ALA A 102 -21.31 1.54 1.29
CA ALA A 102 -22.75 1.35 1.35
C ALA A 102 -23.32 1.81 2.71
N ASP A 103 -24.64 1.89 2.84
CA ASP A 103 -25.28 2.33 4.07
C ASP A 103 -25.06 1.36 5.26
N ASP A 104 -24.83 0.08 4.96
CA ASP A 104 -24.52 -0.94 5.96
C ASP A 104 -23.03 -0.98 6.37
N THR A 105 -22.17 -0.20 5.71
CA THR A 105 -20.72 -0.21 5.97
C THR A 105 -20.41 0.18 7.42
N LEU A 106 -21.07 1.18 7.97
CA LEU A 106 -20.89 1.56 9.38
C LEU A 106 -21.34 0.48 10.35
N ILE A 107 -22.39 -0.26 10.02
CA ILE A 107 -22.86 -1.40 10.83
C ILE A 107 -21.78 -2.49 10.85
N LYS A 108 -21.17 -2.76 9.71
CA LYS A 108 -20.05 -3.71 9.58
C LYS A 108 -18.83 -3.26 10.38
N LEU A 109 -18.45 -1.98 10.28
CA LEU A 109 -17.34 -1.41 11.04
C LEU A 109 -17.57 -1.52 12.55
N ARG A 110 -18.77 -1.17 13.03
CA ARG A 110 -19.13 -1.32 14.45
C ARG A 110 -19.08 -2.78 14.90
N SER A 111 -19.51 -3.72 14.06
CA SER A 111 -19.44 -5.15 14.37
C SER A 111 -18.00 -5.64 14.51
N ILE A 112 -17.11 -5.22 13.61
CA ILE A 112 -15.68 -5.54 13.64
C ILE A 112 -15.04 -4.95 14.89
N PHE A 113 -15.32 -3.68 15.19
CA PHE A 113 -14.84 -3.02 16.38
C PHE A 113 -15.26 -3.74 17.67
N ASN A 114 -16.53 -4.13 17.77
CA ASN A 114 -17.04 -4.86 18.94
C ASN A 114 -16.37 -6.22 19.09
N LEU A 115 -16.14 -6.94 17.98
CA LEU A 115 -15.44 -8.23 18.01
C LEU A 115 -13.97 -8.06 18.47
N ALA A 116 -13.25 -7.11 17.89
CA ALA A 116 -11.86 -6.81 18.27
C ALA A 116 -11.75 -6.43 19.76
N ARG A 117 -12.72 -5.68 20.27
CA ARG A 117 -12.78 -5.33 21.68
C ARG A 117 -12.92 -6.55 22.61
N VAL A 118 -13.71 -7.54 22.20
CA VAL A 118 -13.83 -8.83 22.93
C VAL A 118 -12.50 -9.57 22.91
N CYS A 119 -11.81 -9.58 21.77
CA CYS A 119 -10.51 -10.22 21.61
C CYS A 119 -9.34 -9.41 22.21
N LYS A 120 -9.59 -8.20 22.74
CA LYS A 120 -8.57 -7.25 23.22
C LYS A 120 -7.54 -6.86 22.15
N GLU A 121 -7.95 -6.83 20.90
CA GLU A 121 -7.16 -6.42 19.76
C GLU A 121 -7.51 -4.99 19.34
N ILE A 122 -6.56 -4.31 18.71
CA ILE A 122 -6.81 -3.03 18.04
C ILE A 122 -7.13 -3.35 16.58
N PRO A 123 -8.39 -3.14 16.14
CA PRO A 123 -8.75 -3.37 14.74
C PRO A 123 -8.09 -2.33 13.84
N ILE A 124 -7.78 -2.74 12.61
CA ILE A 124 -7.25 -1.85 11.59
C ILE A 124 -8.26 -1.76 10.44
N VAL A 125 -8.61 -0.54 10.08
CA VAL A 125 -9.51 -0.24 8.97
C VAL A 125 -8.72 0.50 7.90
N ILE A 126 -8.73 0.00 6.67
CA ILE A 126 -8.15 0.67 5.51
C ILE A 126 -9.30 1.17 4.63
N ILE A 127 -9.33 2.48 4.36
CA ILE A 127 -10.31 3.09 3.46
C ILE A 127 -9.55 3.68 2.27
N ASN A 128 -9.58 2.96 1.15
CA ASN A 128 -8.96 3.45 -0.07
C ASN A 128 -9.86 4.47 -0.77
N GLU A 129 -9.24 5.53 -1.32
CA GLU A 129 -9.93 6.59 -2.05
C GLU A 129 -11.07 7.23 -1.23
N VAL A 130 -10.74 7.64 0.00
CA VAL A 130 -11.72 8.21 0.97
C VAL A 130 -12.42 9.48 0.45
N ASP A 131 -11.78 10.22 -0.47
CA ASP A 131 -12.38 11.36 -1.17
C ASP A 131 -13.65 10.98 -1.95
N ARG A 132 -13.81 9.73 -2.34
CA ARG A 132 -15.00 9.24 -3.05
C ARG A 132 -16.21 9.00 -2.16
N LEU A 133 -16.05 9.05 -0.84
CA LEU A 133 -17.18 9.03 0.09
C LEU A 133 -18.09 10.26 -0.06
N LYS A 134 -17.55 11.38 -0.55
CA LYS A 134 -18.30 12.65 -0.71
C LYS A 134 -19.06 13.01 0.58
N ASP A 135 -20.37 13.18 0.48
CA ASP A 135 -21.24 13.58 1.60
C ASP A 135 -21.27 12.54 2.75
N LYS A 136 -20.79 11.31 2.51
CA LYS A 136 -20.76 10.29 3.57
C LYS A 136 -19.57 10.44 4.52
N GLN A 137 -18.64 11.34 4.25
CA GLN A 137 -17.47 11.61 5.12
C GLN A 137 -17.89 12.02 6.53
N PHE A 138 -19.02 12.74 6.68
CA PHE A 138 -19.52 13.12 8.01
C PHE A 138 -19.92 11.91 8.86
N LYS A 139 -20.48 10.85 8.25
CA LYS A 139 -20.81 9.60 8.96
C LYS A 139 -19.56 8.85 9.41
N LEU A 140 -18.51 8.89 8.61
CA LEU A 140 -17.21 8.35 8.99
C LEU A 140 -16.62 9.13 10.16
N ARG A 141 -16.64 10.47 10.10
CA ARG A 141 -16.17 11.32 11.19
C ARG A 141 -16.84 10.97 12.52
N ASP A 142 -18.17 10.86 12.54
CA ASP A 142 -18.92 10.54 13.75
C ASP A 142 -18.51 9.17 14.32
N PHE A 143 -18.25 8.19 13.44
CA PHE A 143 -17.73 6.89 13.84
C PHE A 143 -16.31 6.98 14.43
N LEU A 144 -15.43 7.82 13.84
CA LEU A 144 -14.08 8.03 14.33
C LEU A 144 -14.08 8.71 15.71
N ASP A 145 -14.95 9.69 15.92
CA ASP A 145 -15.08 10.37 17.22
C ASP A 145 -15.48 9.39 18.34
N GLU A 146 -16.31 8.39 18.03
CA GLU A 146 -16.68 7.35 19.01
C GLU A 146 -15.53 6.41 19.35
N HIS A 147 -14.56 6.22 18.44
CA HIS A 147 -13.65 5.06 18.51
C HIS A 147 -12.15 5.39 18.36
N ASN A 148 -11.75 6.65 18.17
CA ASN A 148 -10.40 7.06 17.78
C ASN A 148 -9.25 6.52 18.65
N GLN A 149 -9.50 6.25 19.94
CA GLN A 149 -8.50 5.73 20.88
C GLN A 149 -8.40 4.20 20.92
N ARG A 150 -9.12 3.50 20.07
CA ARG A 150 -9.27 2.03 20.14
C ARG A 150 -9.20 1.35 18.79
N LEU A 151 -8.88 2.09 17.75
CA LEU A 151 -8.70 1.54 16.40
C LEU A 151 -7.64 2.36 15.65
N LEU A 152 -7.09 1.77 14.62
CA LEU A 152 -6.28 2.49 13.63
C LEU A 152 -7.05 2.54 12.32
N VAL A 153 -7.28 3.73 11.79
CA VAL A 153 -7.86 3.93 10.46
C VAL A 153 -6.80 4.51 9.54
N ILE A 154 -6.55 3.83 8.43
CA ILE A 154 -5.62 4.29 7.40
C ILE A 154 -6.43 4.62 6.15
N MET A 155 -6.51 5.90 5.83
CA MET A 155 -7.23 6.41 4.67
C MET A 155 -6.25 6.75 3.56
N THR A 156 -6.60 6.47 2.31
CA THR A 156 -5.81 6.92 1.15
C THR A 156 -6.61 7.89 0.30
N THR A 157 -5.96 8.91 -0.25
CA THR A 157 -6.57 9.85 -1.19
C THR A 157 -5.57 10.34 -2.23
N ASN A 158 -6.06 10.65 -3.42
CA ASN A 158 -5.28 11.38 -4.43
C ASN A 158 -5.57 12.88 -4.40
N HIS A 159 -6.61 13.30 -3.69
CA HIS A 159 -7.11 14.68 -3.69
C HIS A 159 -7.46 15.12 -2.26
N LEU A 160 -6.47 15.55 -1.50
CA LEU A 160 -6.66 16.02 -0.12
C LEU A 160 -7.68 17.18 -0.03
N GLY A 161 -7.80 17.99 -1.08
CA GLY A 161 -8.79 19.06 -1.17
C GLY A 161 -10.24 18.59 -1.12
N ASN A 162 -10.52 17.34 -1.51
CA ASN A 162 -11.85 16.74 -1.49
C ASN A 162 -12.19 16.08 -0.14
N ILE A 163 -11.27 16.13 0.83
CA ILE A 163 -11.51 15.61 2.18
C ILE A 163 -12.07 16.72 3.05
N ASP A 164 -13.13 16.39 3.81
CA ASP A 164 -13.73 17.31 4.76
C ASP A 164 -12.71 17.84 5.79
N GLY A 165 -12.75 19.14 6.08
CA GLY A 165 -11.82 19.77 6.99
C GLY A 165 -11.82 19.14 8.38
N SER A 166 -13.00 18.74 8.87
CA SER A 166 -13.13 18.12 10.18
C SER A 166 -12.54 16.70 10.24
N LEU A 167 -12.49 15.99 9.12
CA LEU A 167 -11.85 14.68 9.02
C LEU A 167 -10.31 14.82 8.98
N LYS A 168 -9.81 15.83 8.26
CA LYS A 168 -8.38 16.18 8.25
C LYS A 168 -7.87 16.57 9.63
N ASP A 169 -8.64 17.36 10.35
CA ASP A 169 -8.30 17.87 11.69
C ASP A 169 -8.16 16.74 12.75
N ARG A 170 -8.77 15.59 12.47
CA ARG A 170 -8.74 14.38 13.32
C ARG A 170 -7.74 13.34 12.86
N SER A 171 -6.91 13.66 11.88
CA SER A 171 -6.04 12.69 11.22
C SER A 171 -4.63 13.22 11.05
N ASP A 172 -3.66 12.35 11.21
CA ASP A 172 -2.29 12.63 10.81
C ASP A 172 -2.18 12.49 9.29
N VAL A 173 -1.81 13.58 8.61
CA VAL A 173 -1.75 13.63 7.15
C VAL A 173 -0.31 13.46 6.70
N PHE A 174 -0.04 12.37 5.95
CA PHE A 174 1.26 12.07 5.38
C PHE A 174 1.23 12.19 3.87
N ARG A 175 2.17 12.96 3.32
CA ARG A 175 2.31 13.11 1.89
C ARG A 175 3.24 12.04 1.31
N VAL A 176 2.66 11.11 0.56
CA VAL A 176 3.40 10.09 -0.18
C VAL A 176 3.74 10.63 -1.57
N ARG A 177 4.96 11.12 -1.71
CA ARG A 177 5.46 11.71 -2.96
C ARG A 177 5.83 10.67 -3.99
N GLY A 178 5.92 11.09 -5.25
CA GLY A 178 6.63 10.39 -6.30
C GLY A 178 8.14 10.42 -6.09
N PHE A 179 8.87 9.92 -7.05
CA PHE A 179 10.33 9.80 -6.98
C PHE A 179 10.97 10.67 -8.05
N GLU A 180 11.86 11.54 -7.63
CA GLU A 180 12.77 12.20 -8.57
C GLU A 180 13.58 11.15 -9.35
N PRO A 181 13.99 11.44 -10.60
CA PRO A 181 14.71 10.47 -11.43
C PRO A 181 15.89 9.79 -10.76
N GLN A 182 16.68 10.53 -9.97
CA GLN A 182 17.83 9.99 -9.23
C GLN A 182 17.44 8.94 -8.19
N LEU A 183 16.33 9.18 -7.48
CA LEU A 183 15.81 8.25 -6.50
C LEU A 183 15.12 7.06 -7.20
N ALA A 184 14.45 7.29 -8.33
CA ALA A 184 13.87 6.25 -9.16
C ALA A 184 14.92 5.24 -9.67
N VAL A 185 16.14 5.69 -9.96
CA VAL A 185 17.27 4.80 -10.30
C VAL A 185 17.54 3.80 -9.18
N ARG A 186 17.58 4.24 -7.92
CA ARG A 186 17.82 3.32 -6.78
C ARG A 186 16.72 2.27 -6.65
N VAL A 187 15.48 2.67 -6.82
CA VAL A 187 14.32 1.77 -6.79
C VAL A 187 14.43 0.73 -7.90
N ALA A 188 14.74 1.18 -9.13
CA ALA A 188 14.88 0.30 -10.29
C ALA A 188 16.07 -0.68 -10.14
N GLN A 189 17.23 -0.21 -9.68
CA GLN A 189 18.41 -1.04 -9.46
C GLN A 189 18.12 -2.19 -8.50
N ARG A 190 17.40 -1.94 -7.40
CA ARG A 190 17.01 -2.98 -6.45
C ARG A 190 16.16 -4.07 -7.10
N VAL A 191 15.25 -3.69 -7.99
CA VAL A 191 14.42 -4.64 -8.75
C VAL A 191 15.27 -5.40 -9.76
N LEU A 192 16.08 -4.70 -10.57
CA LEU A 192 16.93 -5.30 -11.60
C LEU A 192 17.94 -6.29 -11.01
N GLN A 193 18.55 -5.98 -9.87
CA GLN A 193 19.48 -6.88 -9.17
C GLN A 193 18.83 -8.22 -8.81
N ARG A 194 17.55 -8.23 -8.42
CA ARG A 194 16.81 -9.49 -8.15
C ARG A 194 16.68 -10.38 -9.39
N TYR A 195 16.76 -9.77 -10.58
CA TYR A 195 16.75 -10.48 -11.87
C TYR A 195 18.16 -10.73 -12.43
N GLY A 196 19.21 -10.43 -11.65
CA GLY A 196 20.59 -10.57 -12.09
C GLY A 196 20.96 -9.65 -13.27
N LEU A 197 20.22 -8.55 -13.43
CA LEU A 197 20.47 -7.57 -14.50
C LEU A 197 21.24 -6.39 -13.94
N ALA A 198 22.30 -6.02 -14.64
CA ALA A 198 23.08 -4.81 -14.40
C ALA A 198 22.79 -3.80 -15.52
N VAL A 199 22.32 -2.62 -15.15
CA VAL A 199 22.09 -1.48 -16.05
C VAL A 199 22.81 -0.29 -15.44
N ALA A 200 23.53 0.48 -16.26
CA ALA A 200 24.25 1.64 -15.75
C ALA A 200 23.27 2.71 -15.20
N ASP A 201 23.63 3.34 -14.11
CA ASP A 201 22.79 4.36 -13.46
C ASP A 201 22.45 5.52 -14.42
N ASN A 202 23.40 5.90 -15.25
CA ASN A 202 23.22 6.97 -16.23
C ASN A 202 22.17 6.63 -17.30
N ASP A 203 22.10 5.35 -17.73
CA ASP A 203 21.11 4.88 -18.69
C ASP A 203 19.71 4.84 -18.08
N LEU A 204 19.62 4.43 -16.82
CA LEU A 204 18.35 4.47 -16.07
C LEU A 204 17.91 5.91 -15.83
N LEU A 205 18.83 6.80 -15.48
CA LEU A 205 18.53 8.21 -15.25
C LEU A 205 17.95 8.85 -16.52
N GLN A 206 18.61 8.67 -17.66
CA GLN A 206 18.11 9.17 -18.96
C GLN A 206 16.74 8.56 -19.31
N LEU A 207 16.53 7.29 -19.02
CA LEU A 207 15.24 6.62 -19.23
C LEU A 207 14.14 7.29 -18.40
N PHE A 208 14.40 7.55 -17.12
CA PHE A 208 13.41 8.15 -16.22
C PHE A 208 13.15 9.62 -16.54
N GLU A 209 14.17 10.41 -16.87
CA GLU A 209 14.00 11.79 -17.34
C GLU A 209 13.12 11.88 -18.59
N ARG A 210 13.26 10.93 -19.53
CA ARG A 210 12.41 10.85 -20.72
C ARG A 210 10.98 10.40 -20.44
N ASN A 211 10.73 9.75 -19.30
CA ASN A 211 9.40 9.30 -18.89
C ASN A 211 8.62 10.35 -18.09
N LEU A 212 9.24 11.47 -17.72
CA LEU A 212 8.54 12.64 -17.18
C LEU A 212 7.69 13.27 -18.29
N ILE A 213 6.46 13.63 -17.96
CA ILE A 213 5.48 14.18 -18.91
C ILE A 213 5.21 15.63 -18.54
N GLY A 214 5.43 16.52 -19.49
CA GLY A 214 5.20 17.96 -19.28
C GLY A 214 6.07 18.54 -18.19
N ASP A 215 5.46 19.19 -17.20
CA ASP A 215 6.15 19.83 -16.07
C ASP A 215 6.31 18.91 -14.84
N GLU A 216 6.08 17.60 -15.00
CA GLU A 216 6.28 16.64 -13.91
C GLU A 216 7.75 16.58 -13.52
N THR A 217 8.04 16.61 -12.23
CA THR A 217 9.39 16.46 -11.67
C THR A 217 9.57 15.12 -10.95
N GLU A 218 8.50 14.39 -10.73
CA GLU A 218 8.48 13.13 -9.97
C GLU A 218 7.81 12.02 -10.79
N LEU A 219 8.30 10.80 -10.62
CA LEU A 219 7.77 9.57 -11.22
C LEU A 219 6.96 8.79 -10.17
N SER A 220 5.83 8.25 -10.56
CA SER A 220 5.12 7.28 -9.73
C SER A 220 5.81 5.92 -9.75
N LEU A 221 5.64 5.11 -8.69
CA LEU A 221 6.13 3.72 -8.68
C LEU A 221 5.56 2.91 -9.86
N ARG A 222 4.37 3.25 -10.33
CA ARG A 222 3.76 2.60 -11.50
C ARG A 222 4.49 2.94 -12.80
N GLN A 223 4.98 4.16 -12.96
CA GLN A 223 5.80 4.56 -14.13
C GLN A 223 7.17 3.86 -14.07
N ILE A 224 7.82 3.87 -12.90
CA ILE A 224 9.09 3.16 -12.68
C ILE A 224 8.93 1.67 -12.99
N GLY A 225 7.88 1.03 -12.45
CA GLY A 225 7.61 -0.38 -12.67
C GLY A 225 7.45 -0.75 -14.14
N ARG A 226 6.69 0.03 -14.89
CA ARG A 226 6.52 -0.18 -16.34
C ARG A 226 7.84 -0.05 -17.12
N ALA A 227 8.69 0.88 -16.70
CA ALA A 227 10.00 1.06 -17.33
C ALA A 227 10.91 -0.15 -17.06
N VAL A 228 10.97 -0.62 -15.82
CA VAL A 228 11.74 -1.80 -15.42
C VAL A 228 11.25 -3.06 -16.12
N ASP A 229 9.93 -3.29 -16.18
CA ASP A 229 9.37 -4.45 -16.87
C ASP A 229 9.76 -4.46 -18.36
N LYS A 230 9.73 -3.31 -19.03
CA LYS A 230 10.18 -3.18 -20.41
C LYS A 230 11.66 -3.53 -20.58
N LEU A 231 12.52 -3.08 -19.65
CA LEU A 231 13.95 -3.41 -19.68
C LEU A 231 14.19 -4.90 -19.51
N VAL A 232 13.55 -5.54 -18.54
CA VAL A 232 13.66 -6.98 -18.30
C VAL A 232 13.24 -7.77 -19.54
N LEU A 233 12.14 -7.41 -20.18
CA LEU A 233 11.67 -8.05 -21.40
C LEU A 233 12.62 -7.84 -22.59
N GLN A 234 13.24 -6.68 -22.72
CA GLN A 234 14.20 -6.41 -23.80
C GLN A 234 15.48 -7.23 -23.65
N VAL A 235 15.99 -7.35 -22.42
CA VAL A 235 17.19 -8.15 -22.12
C VAL A 235 16.89 -9.63 -22.30
N GLY A 236 15.75 -10.12 -21.81
CA GLY A 236 15.33 -11.52 -21.98
C GLY A 236 15.20 -11.95 -23.46
N LYS A 237 14.76 -11.05 -24.33
CA LYS A 237 14.68 -11.30 -25.78
C LYS A 237 16.04 -11.32 -26.49
N ARG A 238 17.08 -10.71 -25.91
CA ARG A 238 18.44 -10.66 -26.47
C ARG A 238 19.29 -11.87 -26.09
N GLN A 239 18.86 -12.70 -25.14
CA GLN A 239 19.54 -13.94 -24.80
C GLN A 239 19.01 -15.08 -25.69
N PRO A 240 19.81 -15.66 -26.59
CA PRO A 240 19.46 -16.92 -27.25
C PRO A 240 19.39 -18.00 -26.14
N SER A 241 18.47 -18.92 -26.29
CA SER A 241 18.17 -20.05 -25.40
C SER A 241 19.37 -20.98 -25.19
N ASN A 242 20.37 -20.57 -24.41
CA ASN A 242 21.48 -21.41 -24.01
C ASN A 242 21.76 -21.25 -22.51
N PRO A 243 21.38 -22.22 -21.66
CA PRO A 243 21.43 -22.10 -20.21
C PRO A 243 22.82 -22.22 -19.57
N SER A 244 23.91 -22.19 -20.36
CA SER A 244 25.27 -22.51 -19.90
C SER A 244 26.31 -21.40 -20.05
N LYS A 245 25.92 -20.12 -20.22
CA LYS A 245 26.89 -19.01 -20.18
C LYS A 245 26.53 -17.96 -19.10
N PRO A 246 27.53 -17.50 -18.30
CA PRO A 246 27.33 -16.44 -17.35
C PRO A 246 26.97 -15.13 -18.06
N LEU A 247 26.09 -14.36 -17.43
CA LEU A 247 25.59 -13.07 -17.89
C LEU A 247 26.73 -12.12 -18.28
N LEU A 248 26.73 -11.70 -19.53
CA LEU A 248 27.66 -10.68 -20.03
C LEU A 248 27.28 -9.32 -19.44
N THR A 249 28.26 -8.71 -18.77
CA THR A 249 28.25 -7.32 -18.36
C THR A 249 28.13 -6.45 -19.63
N VAL A 250 27.04 -5.73 -19.77
CA VAL A 250 26.94 -4.66 -20.77
C VAL A 250 27.58 -3.43 -20.11
N VAL A 251 28.78 -3.14 -20.55
CA VAL A 251 29.55 -1.93 -20.20
C VAL A 251 28.98 -0.76 -21.00
#